data_0561ccc97bb327dea6f6af52fb067b80
#
_entry.id   0561ccc97bb327dea6f6af52fb067b80
#
_cell.length_a   1.000
_cell.length_b   1.000
_cell.length_c   1.000
_cell.angle_alpha   90.00
_cell.angle_beta   90.00
_cell.angle_gamma   90.00
#
_symmetry.space_group_name_H-M   'P 1'
#
loop_
_entity.id
_entity.type
_entity.pdbx_description
1 polymer ?
#
loop_
_entity_poly.entity_id
_entity_poly.type
_entity_poly.pdbx_seq_one_letter_code
_entity_poly.pdbx_strand_id
1 'polypeptide(L)'
;AKVPDDIADRIVGRSPGELLWDDALGAGVQQALFDAVGKVLGTPAYKLLGTKVREWCPLSWWAMDMPAKDWARQCSDAAKQGYMTAKLKARTWYDLHACFKAIFKAVPPGFKLDLDFNATLGNAASAVEFLDTLKEFERIAMIETPIPQSDVAGNAQIRNQIPRPVAMHYGSPPIMTTLQEDIADGFVVCAGAYNIMKQS
;
A
#
# COMPACT_ATOMS: atom_id res chain seq x y z
N ALA A 1 -19.50 1.78 11.42
CA ALA A 1 -19.01 3.16 11.28
C ALA A 1 -20.15 4.02 10.74
N LYS A 2 -20.34 5.23 11.28
CA LYS A 2 -21.34 6.18 10.79
C LYS A 2 -20.71 7.05 9.70
N VAL A 3 -21.44 7.31 8.62
CA VAL A 3 -21.03 8.32 7.63
C VAL A 3 -21.09 9.69 8.33
N PRO A 4 -20.07 10.54 8.23
CA PRO A 4 -20.12 11.89 8.76
C PRO A 4 -21.33 12.67 8.24
N ASP A 5 -21.95 13.52 9.07
CA ASP A 5 -23.20 14.20 8.71
C ASP A 5 -23.03 15.14 7.52
N ASP A 6 -21.87 15.81 7.40
CA ASP A 6 -21.53 16.67 6.26
C ASP A 6 -21.43 15.89 4.93
N ILE A 7 -20.98 14.64 4.97
CA ILE A 7 -20.95 13.74 3.81
C ILE A 7 -22.38 13.27 3.49
N ALA A 8 -23.17 12.93 4.52
CA ALA A 8 -24.55 12.52 4.32
C ALA A 8 -25.38 13.61 3.63
N ASP A 9 -25.25 14.88 4.07
CA ASP A 9 -25.93 16.04 3.47
C ASP A 9 -25.57 16.27 1.99
N ARG A 10 -24.37 15.88 1.59
CA ARG A 10 -23.93 15.97 0.19
C ARG A 10 -24.47 14.86 -0.71
N ILE A 11 -24.95 13.77 -0.14
CA ILE A 11 -25.37 12.57 -0.87
C ILE A 11 -26.89 12.46 -0.92
N VAL A 12 -27.57 12.73 0.21
CA VAL A 12 -29.00 12.53 0.34
C VAL A 12 -29.79 13.39 -0.66
N GLY A 13 -30.70 12.76 -1.40
CA GLY A 13 -31.52 13.43 -2.40
C GLY A 13 -30.85 13.70 -3.75
N ARG A 14 -29.58 13.32 -3.92
CA ARG A 14 -28.85 13.47 -5.19
C ARG A 14 -28.75 12.17 -5.98
N SER A 15 -28.60 12.28 -7.28
CA SER A 15 -28.34 11.13 -8.14
C SER A 15 -26.94 10.57 -7.86
N PRO A 16 -26.81 9.26 -7.56
CA PRO A 16 -25.51 8.65 -7.36
C PRO A 16 -24.55 8.84 -8.56
N GLY A 17 -25.10 8.88 -9.78
CA GLY A 17 -24.30 9.06 -10.99
C GLY A 17 -23.58 10.41 -11.07
N GLU A 18 -24.14 11.46 -10.47
CA GLU A 18 -23.51 12.80 -10.41
C GLU A 18 -22.30 12.84 -9.44
N LEU A 19 -22.25 11.90 -8.52
CA LEU A 19 -21.32 11.90 -7.40
C LEU A 19 -20.15 10.92 -7.57
N LEU A 20 -20.17 10.07 -8.60
CA LEU A 20 -19.17 9.00 -8.80
C LEU A 20 -17.73 9.48 -8.74
N TRP A 21 -17.45 10.65 -9.29
CA TRP A 21 -16.11 11.19 -9.45
C TRP A 21 -15.76 12.29 -8.44
N ASP A 22 -16.60 12.50 -7.43
CA ASP A 22 -16.35 13.47 -6.37
C ASP A 22 -15.44 12.85 -5.28
N ASP A 23 -14.14 13.02 -5.43
CA ASP A 23 -13.13 12.50 -4.49
C ASP A 23 -13.26 13.05 -3.07
N ALA A 24 -13.91 14.22 -2.90
CA ALA A 24 -14.13 14.79 -1.57
C ALA A 24 -15.14 14.03 -0.71
N LEU A 25 -15.85 13.06 -1.29
CA LEU A 25 -16.70 12.12 -0.56
C LEU A 25 -15.90 11.01 0.13
N GLY A 26 -14.64 10.82 -0.29
CA GLY A 26 -13.78 9.75 0.19
C GLY A 26 -14.01 8.40 -0.51
N ALA A 27 -12.96 7.61 -0.61
CA ALA A 27 -12.94 6.36 -1.38
C ALA A 27 -14.02 5.34 -0.95
N GLY A 28 -14.32 5.25 0.34
CA GLY A 28 -15.35 4.32 0.84
C GLY A 28 -16.75 4.65 0.35
N VAL A 29 -17.10 5.94 0.34
CA VAL A 29 -18.40 6.41 -0.19
C VAL A 29 -18.45 6.23 -1.69
N GLN A 30 -17.38 6.58 -2.42
CA GLN A 30 -17.32 6.38 -3.87
C GLN A 30 -17.47 4.90 -4.25
N GLN A 31 -16.83 3.96 -3.53
CA GLN A 31 -17.03 2.53 -3.77
C GLN A 31 -18.49 2.12 -3.67
N ALA A 32 -19.20 2.61 -2.65
CA ALA A 32 -20.63 2.34 -2.47
C ALA A 32 -21.48 2.95 -3.60
N LEU A 33 -21.13 4.16 -4.07
CA LEU A 33 -21.81 4.82 -5.20
C LEU A 33 -21.59 4.07 -6.51
N PHE A 34 -20.36 3.65 -6.81
CA PHE A 34 -20.06 2.82 -8.00
C PHE A 34 -20.80 1.49 -7.96
N ASP A 35 -20.86 0.84 -6.79
CA ASP A 35 -21.63 -0.41 -6.61
C ASP A 35 -23.12 -0.19 -6.84
N ALA A 36 -23.71 0.86 -6.25
CA ALA A 36 -25.11 1.19 -6.41
C ALA A 36 -25.48 1.48 -7.87
N VAL A 37 -24.70 2.33 -8.56
CA VAL A 37 -24.93 2.66 -9.97
C VAL A 37 -24.75 1.43 -10.85
N GLY A 38 -23.71 0.63 -10.60
CA GLY A 38 -23.48 -0.62 -11.31
C GLY A 38 -24.66 -1.59 -11.19
N LYS A 39 -25.22 -1.74 -9.99
CA LYS A 39 -26.43 -2.56 -9.76
C LYS A 39 -27.66 -2.06 -10.50
N VAL A 40 -27.91 -0.74 -10.47
CA VAL A 40 -29.03 -0.13 -11.21
C VAL A 40 -28.89 -0.35 -12.71
N LEU A 41 -27.68 -0.23 -13.25
CA LEU A 41 -27.39 -0.41 -14.68
C LEU A 41 -27.19 -1.88 -15.10
N GLY A 42 -27.25 -2.83 -14.15
CA GLY A 42 -26.97 -4.24 -14.42
C GLY A 42 -25.54 -4.51 -14.92
N THR A 43 -24.58 -3.68 -14.51
CA THR A 43 -23.20 -3.78 -14.96
C THR A 43 -22.21 -3.78 -13.78
N PRO A 44 -21.10 -4.55 -13.85
CA PRO A 44 -20.08 -4.51 -12.82
C PRO A 44 -19.45 -3.12 -12.67
N ALA A 45 -19.18 -2.71 -11.42
CA ALA A 45 -18.64 -1.38 -11.10
C ALA A 45 -17.35 -1.03 -11.88
N TYR A 46 -16.46 -2.00 -12.14
CA TYR A 46 -15.22 -1.74 -12.90
C TYR A 46 -15.47 -1.22 -14.32
N LYS A 47 -16.59 -1.59 -14.96
CA LYS A 47 -16.95 -1.08 -16.30
C LYS A 47 -17.34 0.39 -16.28
N LEU A 48 -17.69 0.94 -15.13
CA LEU A 48 -17.94 2.38 -14.95
C LEU A 48 -16.63 3.18 -14.84
N LEU A 49 -15.52 2.50 -14.50
CA LEU A 49 -14.18 3.10 -14.39
C LEU A 49 -13.45 3.12 -15.73
N GLY A 50 -13.68 2.13 -16.60
CA GLY A 50 -13.02 2.05 -17.88
C GLY A 50 -12.97 0.64 -18.47
N THR A 51 -12.13 0.47 -19.48
CA THR A 51 -11.93 -0.82 -20.13
C THR A 51 -11.16 -1.78 -19.20
N LYS A 52 -11.62 -3.01 -19.13
CA LYS A 52 -10.92 -4.07 -18.39
C LYS A 52 -9.59 -4.39 -19.07
N VAL A 53 -8.50 -4.21 -18.35
CA VAL A 53 -7.13 -4.46 -18.84
C VAL A 53 -6.62 -5.83 -18.39
N ARG A 54 -7.08 -6.35 -17.25
CA ARG A 54 -6.63 -7.61 -16.66
C ARG A 54 -7.80 -8.45 -16.16
N GLU A 55 -7.66 -9.76 -16.22
CA GLU A 55 -8.65 -10.68 -15.65
C GLU A 55 -8.53 -10.78 -14.12
N TRP A 56 -7.30 -10.69 -13.60
CA TRP A 56 -6.98 -10.88 -12.20
C TRP A 56 -6.12 -9.73 -11.67
N CYS A 57 -6.40 -9.32 -10.45
CA CYS A 57 -5.57 -8.41 -9.67
C CYS A 57 -5.04 -9.18 -8.45
N PRO A 58 -3.71 -9.39 -8.35
CA PRO A 58 -3.15 -10.04 -7.17
C PRO A 58 -3.36 -9.15 -5.94
N LEU A 59 -3.75 -9.77 -4.84
CA LEU A 59 -3.92 -9.10 -3.56
C LEU A 59 -2.79 -9.48 -2.62
N SER A 60 -2.29 -8.50 -1.87
CA SER A 60 -1.39 -8.71 -0.75
C SER A 60 -2.18 -8.82 0.55
N TRP A 61 -1.84 -9.78 1.41
CA TRP A 61 -2.37 -9.80 2.76
C TRP A 61 -1.86 -8.56 3.52
N TRP A 62 -2.69 -7.95 4.34
CA TRP A 62 -2.28 -6.77 5.09
C TRP A 62 -2.31 -7.06 6.58
N ALA A 63 -1.24 -6.69 7.31
CA ALA A 63 -1.17 -6.84 8.76
C ALA A 63 -0.49 -5.65 9.44
N MET A 64 -1.03 -5.29 10.61
CA MET A 64 -0.39 -4.37 11.55
C MET A 64 0.85 -5.01 12.16
N ASP A 65 1.64 -4.19 12.86
CA ASP A 65 2.73 -4.65 13.69
C ASP A 65 2.22 -5.55 14.83
N MET A 66 2.91 -6.66 15.03
CA MET A 66 2.56 -7.65 16.04
C MET A 66 3.75 -8.59 16.34
N PRO A 67 3.70 -9.37 17.44
CA PRO A 67 4.73 -10.34 17.76
C PRO A 67 4.98 -11.37 16.66
N ALA A 68 6.20 -11.87 16.57
CA ALA A 68 6.67 -12.82 15.55
C ALA A 68 5.72 -14.02 15.32
N LYS A 69 5.21 -14.59 16.41
CA LYS A 69 4.30 -15.74 16.34
C LYS A 69 2.97 -15.41 15.66
N ASP A 70 2.45 -14.20 15.87
CA ASP A 70 1.17 -13.77 15.29
C ASP A 70 1.31 -13.42 13.82
N TRP A 71 2.41 -12.76 13.42
CA TRP A 71 2.73 -12.57 12.00
C TRP A 71 2.93 -13.89 11.27
N ALA A 72 3.67 -14.85 11.87
CA ALA A 72 3.85 -16.16 11.27
C ALA A 72 2.51 -16.89 11.05
N ARG A 73 1.62 -16.84 12.05
CA ARG A 73 0.28 -17.40 11.94
C ARG A 73 -0.54 -16.72 10.84
N GLN A 74 -0.61 -15.38 10.84
CA GLN A 74 -1.37 -14.64 9.84
C GLN A 74 -0.86 -14.85 8.42
N CYS A 75 0.46 -14.83 8.20
CA CYS A 75 1.04 -15.11 6.89
C CYS A 75 0.81 -16.55 6.44
N SER A 76 0.84 -17.53 7.37
CA SER A 76 0.50 -18.92 7.08
C SER A 76 -0.97 -19.06 6.67
N ASP A 77 -1.88 -18.38 7.35
CA ASP A 77 -3.31 -18.40 7.02
C ASP A 77 -3.58 -17.69 5.69
N ALA A 78 -2.87 -16.60 5.41
CA ALA A 78 -2.89 -15.93 4.10
C ALA A 78 -2.43 -16.86 2.98
N ALA A 79 -1.31 -17.56 3.16
CA ALA A 79 -0.78 -18.50 2.18
C ALA A 79 -1.76 -19.65 1.89
N LYS A 80 -2.43 -20.18 2.90
CA LYS A 80 -3.48 -21.22 2.74
C LYS A 80 -4.69 -20.70 1.94
N GLN A 81 -4.96 -19.40 1.99
CA GLN A 81 -6.03 -18.75 1.23
C GLN A 81 -5.59 -18.35 -0.18
N GLY A 82 -4.35 -18.64 -0.58
CA GLY A 82 -3.82 -18.36 -1.92
C GLY A 82 -3.11 -17.02 -2.07
N TYR A 83 -2.93 -16.23 -1.01
CA TYR A 83 -2.10 -15.04 -1.06
C TYR A 83 -0.63 -15.43 -1.24
N MET A 84 0.07 -14.68 -2.10
CA MET A 84 1.49 -14.87 -2.39
C MET A 84 2.39 -13.82 -1.74
N THR A 85 1.77 -12.78 -1.18
CA THR A 85 2.46 -11.65 -0.56
C THR A 85 1.74 -11.19 0.70
N ALA A 86 2.49 -10.58 1.63
CA ALA A 86 1.93 -9.83 2.74
C ALA A 86 2.58 -8.45 2.85
N LYS A 87 1.76 -7.41 2.96
CA LYS A 87 2.19 -6.07 3.35
C LYS A 87 2.13 -5.96 4.87
N LEU A 88 3.27 -5.70 5.49
CA LEU A 88 3.43 -5.63 6.94
C LEU A 88 3.80 -4.22 7.39
N LYS A 89 3.16 -3.73 8.45
CA LYS A 89 3.57 -2.51 9.14
C LYS A 89 4.81 -2.81 9.99
N ALA A 90 5.99 -2.68 9.37
CA ALA A 90 7.26 -2.99 10.02
C ALA A 90 7.65 -1.91 11.04
N ARG A 91 7.95 -2.33 12.25
CA ARG A 91 8.28 -1.43 13.37
C ARG A 91 9.47 -1.93 14.14
N THR A 92 10.44 -1.06 14.38
CA THR A 92 11.73 -1.41 15.02
C THR A 92 11.64 -1.67 16.53
N TRP A 93 10.49 -1.45 17.13
CA TRP A 93 10.26 -1.88 18.53
C TRP A 93 9.94 -3.37 18.67
N TYR A 94 9.79 -4.10 17.56
CA TYR A 94 9.81 -5.55 17.51
C TYR A 94 11.15 -6.05 16.97
N ASP A 95 11.57 -7.24 17.37
CA ASP A 95 12.67 -7.96 16.73
C ASP A 95 12.22 -8.45 15.35
N LEU A 96 12.45 -7.59 14.32
CA LEU A 96 12.04 -7.89 12.94
C LEU A 96 12.77 -9.10 12.36
N HIS A 97 14.01 -9.39 12.79
CA HIS A 97 14.73 -10.58 12.33
C HIS A 97 14.03 -11.86 12.82
N ALA A 98 13.68 -11.90 14.11
CA ALA A 98 12.89 -13.00 14.65
C ALA A 98 11.52 -13.12 13.97
N CYS A 99 10.87 -11.99 13.68
CA CYS A 99 9.60 -11.96 12.97
C CYS A 99 9.72 -12.57 11.57
N PHE A 100 10.69 -12.15 10.77
CA PHE A 100 10.86 -12.65 9.39
C PHE A 100 11.30 -14.11 9.37
N LYS A 101 12.20 -14.54 10.27
CA LYS A 101 12.54 -15.97 10.43
C LYS A 101 11.31 -16.82 10.74
N ALA A 102 10.44 -16.36 11.64
CA ALA A 102 9.21 -17.07 11.99
C ALA A 102 8.23 -17.13 10.81
N ILE A 103 8.02 -16.01 10.09
CA ILE A 103 7.17 -15.97 8.89
C ILE A 103 7.69 -16.93 7.83
N PHE A 104 8.97 -16.80 7.45
CA PHE A 104 9.53 -17.58 6.35
C PHE A 104 9.63 -19.08 6.62
N LYS A 105 9.60 -19.49 7.89
CA LYS A 105 9.43 -20.88 8.28
C LYS A 105 8.00 -21.38 8.12
N ALA A 106 7.01 -20.47 8.20
CA ALA A 106 5.58 -20.81 8.23
C ALA A 106 4.89 -20.73 6.84
N VAL A 107 5.55 -20.14 5.84
CA VAL A 107 4.98 -19.88 4.51
C VAL A 107 5.76 -20.59 3.39
N PRO A 108 5.13 -20.84 2.22
CA PRO A 108 5.81 -21.42 1.07
C PRO A 108 7.01 -20.58 0.59
N PRO A 109 8.01 -21.20 -0.09
CA PRO A 109 9.22 -20.49 -0.56
C PRO A 109 8.96 -19.28 -1.46
N GLY A 110 7.88 -19.27 -2.23
CA GLY A 110 7.50 -18.17 -3.13
C GLY A 110 6.80 -16.99 -2.45
N PHE A 111 6.45 -17.10 -1.16
CA PHE A 111 5.76 -16.04 -0.44
C PHE A 111 6.69 -14.85 -0.16
N LYS A 112 6.26 -13.64 -0.48
CA LYS A 112 7.05 -12.40 -0.35
C LYS A 112 6.47 -11.45 0.68
N LEU A 113 7.28 -10.50 1.13
CA LEU A 113 6.88 -9.45 2.07
C LEU A 113 7.13 -8.07 1.48
N ASP A 114 6.16 -7.18 1.65
CA ASP A 114 6.30 -5.74 1.44
C ASP A 114 6.32 -5.08 2.83
N LEU A 115 7.36 -4.31 3.13
CA LEU A 115 7.55 -3.71 4.45
C LEU A 115 7.26 -2.22 4.41
N ASP A 116 6.24 -1.79 5.13
CA ASP A 116 5.90 -0.38 5.27
C ASP A 116 6.34 0.14 6.64
N PHE A 117 7.34 1.01 6.63
CA PHE A 117 7.90 1.59 7.85
C PHE A 117 7.15 2.86 8.29
N ASN A 118 6.32 3.47 7.45
CA ASN A 118 5.63 4.74 7.75
C ASN A 118 6.57 5.80 8.35
N ALA A 119 7.75 5.96 7.76
CA ALA A 119 8.79 6.90 8.14
C ALA A 119 9.44 6.66 9.54
N THR A 120 9.24 5.49 10.14
CA THR A 120 9.73 5.24 11.52
C THR A 120 11.23 4.95 11.62
N LEU A 121 11.96 4.83 10.50
CA LEU A 121 13.41 4.68 10.53
C LEU A 121 14.16 6.02 10.74
N GLY A 122 13.43 7.14 10.77
CA GLY A 122 13.92 8.44 11.20
C GLY A 122 14.68 9.20 10.10
N ASN A 123 15.90 8.81 9.79
CA ASN A 123 16.76 9.46 8.79
C ASN A 123 17.52 8.44 7.94
N ALA A 124 18.16 8.91 6.86
CA ALA A 124 18.82 8.02 5.91
C ALA A 124 19.95 7.19 6.53
N ALA A 125 20.77 7.75 7.40
CA ALA A 125 21.90 7.03 8.01
C ALA A 125 21.41 5.82 8.83
N SER A 126 20.44 6.06 9.74
CA SER A 126 19.84 4.99 10.56
C SER A 126 19.06 3.98 9.71
N ALA A 127 18.35 4.46 8.67
CA ALA A 127 17.58 3.60 7.79
C ALA A 127 18.48 2.66 6.98
N VAL A 128 19.56 3.16 6.37
CA VAL A 128 20.50 2.36 5.59
C VAL A 128 21.17 1.31 6.48
N GLU A 129 21.68 1.71 7.65
CA GLU A 129 22.29 0.77 8.60
C GLU A 129 21.32 -0.35 8.97
N PHE A 130 20.09 0.00 9.33
CA PHE A 130 19.07 -0.99 9.70
C PHE A 130 18.67 -1.88 8.52
N LEU A 131 18.37 -1.29 7.36
CA LEU A 131 17.91 -2.04 6.18
C LEU A 131 19.00 -2.95 5.61
N ASP A 132 20.28 -2.61 5.76
CA ASP A 132 21.40 -3.49 5.40
C ASP A 132 21.37 -4.79 6.21
N THR A 133 20.96 -4.75 7.47
CA THR A 133 20.81 -5.97 8.29
C THR A 133 19.76 -6.92 7.74
N LEU A 134 18.79 -6.41 6.98
CA LEU A 134 17.69 -7.21 6.41
C LEU A 134 18.03 -7.85 5.05
N LYS A 135 19.24 -7.62 4.51
CA LYS A 135 19.64 -8.16 3.20
C LYS A 135 19.64 -9.68 3.13
N GLU A 136 19.82 -10.38 4.26
CA GLU A 136 19.74 -11.84 4.35
C GLU A 136 18.33 -12.38 3.98
N PHE A 137 17.29 -11.54 4.09
CA PHE A 137 15.91 -11.94 3.80
C PHE A 137 15.54 -11.64 2.34
N GLU A 138 16.00 -12.45 1.40
CA GLU A 138 15.79 -12.24 -0.04
C GLU A 138 14.32 -12.12 -0.47
N ARG A 139 13.39 -12.64 0.35
CA ARG A 139 11.96 -12.58 0.10
C ARG A 139 11.27 -11.29 0.53
N ILE A 140 12.00 -10.32 1.07
CA ILE A 140 11.51 -8.94 1.19
C ILE A 140 11.54 -8.33 -0.21
N ALA A 141 10.37 -8.02 -0.76
CA ALA A 141 10.23 -7.58 -2.14
C ALA A 141 10.30 -6.06 -2.30
N MET A 142 9.84 -5.32 -1.28
CA MET A 142 9.76 -3.85 -1.37
C MET A 142 9.84 -3.22 0.02
N ILE A 143 10.40 -2.02 0.07
CA ILE A 143 10.43 -1.14 1.24
C ILE A 143 9.56 0.07 0.95
N GLU A 144 8.50 0.30 1.73
CA GLU A 144 7.62 1.44 1.60
C GLU A 144 7.91 2.46 2.69
N THR A 145 8.12 3.72 2.26
CA THR A 145 8.22 4.89 3.16
C THR A 145 9.18 4.65 4.35
N PRO A 146 10.46 4.42 4.14
CA PRO A 146 11.41 4.13 5.23
C PRO A 146 11.59 5.32 6.18
N ILE A 147 11.71 6.54 5.63
CA ILE A 147 11.87 7.81 6.33
C ILE A 147 10.82 8.82 5.86
N PRO A 148 10.72 10.03 6.45
CA PRO A 148 9.80 11.05 5.96
C PRO A 148 9.95 11.29 4.44
N GLN A 149 8.83 11.27 3.73
CA GLN A 149 8.83 11.39 2.27
C GLN A 149 9.31 12.76 1.78
N SER A 150 9.24 13.77 2.64
CA SER A 150 9.79 15.12 2.38
C SER A 150 11.32 15.20 2.42
N ASP A 151 11.99 14.21 2.98
CA ASP A 151 13.47 14.11 2.94
C ASP A 151 13.92 13.50 1.62
N VAL A 152 13.94 14.32 0.57
CA VAL A 152 14.28 13.91 -0.79
C VAL A 152 15.67 13.33 -0.87
N ALA A 153 16.68 14.04 -0.33
CA ALA A 153 18.07 13.60 -0.37
C ALA A 153 18.29 12.29 0.42
N GLY A 154 17.65 12.17 1.58
CA GLY A 154 17.73 10.95 2.38
C GLY A 154 17.08 9.75 1.70
N ASN A 155 15.95 9.93 1.04
CA ASN A 155 15.30 8.84 0.29
C ASN A 155 16.13 8.44 -0.94
N ALA A 156 16.75 9.38 -1.66
CA ALA A 156 17.66 9.08 -2.75
C ALA A 156 18.89 8.27 -2.25
N GLN A 157 19.44 8.65 -1.10
CA GLN A 157 20.54 7.91 -0.47
C GLN A 157 20.11 6.47 -0.15
N ILE A 158 18.97 6.27 0.49
CA ILE A 158 18.46 4.94 0.83
C ILE A 158 18.32 4.10 -0.43
N ARG A 159 17.58 4.60 -1.44
CA ARG A 159 17.34 3.88 -2.69
C ARG A 159 18.64 3.43 -3.37
N ASN A 160 19.67 4.28 -3.35
CA ASN A 160 20.96 3.97 -3.96
C ASN A 160 21.81 2.95 -3.17
N GLN A 161 21.55 2.78 -1.88
CA GLN A 161 22.39 1.94 -1.00
C GLN A 161 21.77 0.61 -0.61
N ILE A 162 20.45 0.46 -0.71
CA ILE A 162 19.78 -0.81 -0.35
C ILE A 162 19.49 -1.66 -1.59
N PRO A 163 19.62 -3.00 -1.50
CA PRO A 163 19.35 -3.90 -2.63
C PRO A 163 17.86 -4.28 -2.73
N ARG A 164 16.94 -3.33 -2.47
CA ARG A 164 15.50 -3.57 -2.53
C ARG A 164 14.80 -2.35 -3.12
N PRO A 165 13.76 -2.56 -3.93
CA PRO A 165 12.93 -1.47 -4.42
C PRO A 165 12.34 -0.64 -3.29
N VAL A 166 12.32 0.67 -3.48
CA VAL A 166 11.70 1.65 -2.57
C VAL A 166 10.41 2.17 -3.20
N ALA A 167 9.33 2.22 -2.41
CA ALA A 167 8.07 2.79 -2.83
C ALA A 167 7.69 4.01 -1.99
N MET A 168 7.15 5.02 -2.68
CA MET A 168 6.62 6.25 -2.09
C MET A 168 5.14 6.41 -2.40
N HIS A 169 4.41 7.17 -1.59
CA HIS A 169 3.05 7.56 -1.96
C HIS A 169 3.08 8.51 -3.15
N TYR A 170 2.21 8.28 -4.13
CA TYR A 170 2.10 9.14 -5.29
C TYR A 170 1.76 10.58 -4.89
N GLY A 171 2.58 11.52 -5.36
CA GLY A 171 2.42 12.95 -5.06
C GLY A 171 3.04 13.43 -3.75
N SER A 172 3.74 12.56 -3.00
CA SER A 172 4.48 12.93 -1.79
C SER A 172 5.88 12.26 -1.81
N PRO A 173 6.93 13.00 -2.15
CA PRO A 173 6.97 14.39 -2.65
C PRO A 173 6.29 14.52 -4.03
N PRO A 174 6.23 15.74 -4.63
CA PRO A 174 5.67 15.91 -5.97
C PRO A 174 6.27 14.95 -6.97
N ILE A 175 5.45 14.41 -7.87
CA ILE A 175 5.87 13.35 -8.80
C ILE A 175 7.11 13.72 -9.61
N MET A 176 7.20 14.97 -10.07
CA MET A 176 8.36 15.42 -10.85
C MET A 176 9.65 15.44 -10.00
N THR A 177 9.57 15.81 -8.72
CA THR A 177 10.69 15.72 -7.79
C THR A 177 11.11 14.26 -7.60
N THR A 178 10.15 13.36 -7.39
CA THR A 178 10.43 11.93 -7.23
C THR A 178 11.17 11.34 -8.43
N LEU A 179 10.76 11.73 -9.65
CA LEU A 179 11.36 11.24 -10.89
C LEU A 179 12.73 11.88 -11.17
N GLN A 180 12.89 13.18 -10.94
CA GLN A 180 14.14 13.92 -11.20
C GLN A 180 15.25 13.54 -10.23
N GLU A 181 14.90 13.38 -8.96
CA GLU A 181 15.85 13.03 -7.89
C GLU A 181 16.00 11.51 -7.70
N ASP A 182 15.30 10.71 -8.50
CA ASP A 182 15.40 9.24 -8.54
C ASP A 182 15.27 8.57 -7.16
N ILE A 183 14.22 8.95 -6.40
CA ILE A 183 14.05 8.57 -4.98
C ILE A 183 13.18 7.33 -4.75
N ALA A 184 12.52 6.80 -5.78
CA ALA A 184 11.65 5.64 -5.66
C ALA A 184 11.65 4.78 -6.92
N ASP A 185 11.41 3.48 -6.74
CA ASP A 185 11.24 2.49 -7.82
C ASP A 185 9.75 2.28 -8.16
N GLY A 186 8.86 2.74 -7.29
CA GLY A 186 7.43 2.59 -7.48
C GLY A 186 6.60 3.50 -6.60
N PHE A 187 5.30 3.50 -6.88
CA PHE A 187 4.36 4.36 -6.16
C PHE A 187 3.23 3.56 -5.52
N VAL A 188 2.89 3.95 -4.30
CA VAL A 188 1.63 3.58 -3.66
C VAL A 188 0.58 4.56 -4.15
N VAL A 189 -0.30 4.09 -5.03
CA VAL A 189 -1.42 4.88 -5.55
C VAL A 189 -2.56 4.82 -4.55
N CYS A 190 -3.02 5.97 -4.09
CA CYS A 190 -4.16 6.08 -3.18
C CYS A 190 -4.91 7.38 -3.48
N ALA A 191 -6.20 7.36 -3.28
CA ALA A 191 -7.12 8.50 -3.27
C ALA A 191 -8.54 8.05 -3.67
N GLY A 192 -9.43 8.98 -3.99
CA GLY A 192 -10.70 8.70 -4.63
C GLY A 192 -10.56 8.30 -6.10
N ALA A 193 -11.64 7.86 -6.72
CA ALA A 193 -11.66 7.27 -8.05
C ALA A 193 -11.07 8.19 -9.14
N TYR A 194 -11.37 9.49 -9.08
CA TYR A 194 -10.87 10.46 -10.05
C TYR A 194 -9.34 10.61 -10.00
N ASN A 195 -8.78 10.76 -8.79
CA ASN A 195 -7.34 10.90 -8.63
C ASN A 195 -6.60 9.60 -8.95
N ILE A 196 -7.14 8.43 -8.60
CA ILE A 196 -6.54 7.14 -8.98
C ILE A 196 -6.44 7.00 -10.49
N MET A 197 -7.51 7.35 -11.23
CA MET A 197 -7.50 7.30 -12.71
C MET A 197 -6.51 8.27 -13.33
N LYS A 198 -6.16 9.37 -12.65
CA LYS A 198 -5.10 10.28 -13.11
C LYS A 198 -3.68 9.78 -12.82
N GLN A 199 -3.52 8.93 -11.82
CA GLN A 199 -2.24 8.39 -11.36
C GLN A 199 -1.84 7.12 -12.13
N SER A 200 -2.80 6.47 -12.78
CA SER A 200 -2.61 5.25 -13.56
C SER A 200 -2.41 5.53 -15.06
#